data_497c335e025f3f4176fc37af137557fb
#
_entry.id   497c335e025f3f4176fc37af137557fb
#
_cell.length_a   1.000
_cell.length_b   1.000
_cell.length_c   1.000
_cell.angle_alpha   90.00
_cell.angle_beta   90.00
_cell.angle_gamma   90.00
#
_symmetry.space_group_name_H-M   'P 1'
#
loop_
_entity.id
_entity.type
_entity.pdbx_description
1 polymer ?
#
loop_
_entity_poly.entity_id
_entity_poly.type
_entity_poly.pdbx_seq_one_letter_code
_entity_poly.pdbx_strand_id
1 'polypeptide(L)'
;MIKPVIPKQHGAWAMLLIPFLLSALIGKATWQHIPLFLAWLFVYLATYPFLMYVKQMRQKRYLHWTLIYFSLAILFGIVPLTYEWRILFFAIYMLPLFFVNIFFARQKNERALLNDVSAIIVFCIGGMISYYFTMKTIDETAWLIALVSFLYFLGSTFYVKTMIREKKNPTYRWISWGYHLSLVVGTFIVSPWFVIAFIPSCIRAIVLYGKKVTVLKVGVWEIVNSVYFFIATTVLFQFKG
;
A
#
# COMPACT_ATOMS: atom_id res chain seq x y z
N MET A 1 -11.24 -24.89 16.91
CA MET A 1 -11.08 -23.43 16.71
C MET A 1 -11.02 -23.10 15.23
N ILE A 2 -11.74 -22.08 14.75
CA ILE A 2 -11.70 -21.64 13.36
C ILE A 2 -10.40 -20.87 13.15
N LYS A 3 -9.50 -21.36 12.28
CA LYS A 3 -8.21 -20.69 12.00
C LYS A 3 -8.42 -19.27 11.46
N PRO A 4 -7.63 -18.27 11.88
CA PRO A 4 -7.75 -16.90 11.41
C PRO A 4 -7.54 -16.79 9.88
N VAL A 5 -8.26 -15.85 9.28
CA VAL A 5 -8.18 -15.58 7.83
C VAL A 5 -7.36 -14.32 7.64
N ILE A 6 -6.10 -14.49 7.24
CA ILE A 6 -5.11 -13.41 7.10
C ILE A 6 -4.66 -13.31 5.65
N PRO A 7 -4.46 -12.09 5.10
CA PRO A 7 -3.90 -11.88 3.76
C PRO A 7 -2.51 -12.49 3.64
N LYS A 8 -2.29 -13.24 2.54
CA LYS A 8 -1.00 -13.91 2.28
C LYS A 8 -0.08 -13.11 1.34
N GLN A 9 -0.51 -11.94 0.90
CA GLN A 9 0.21 -11.12 -0.07
C GLN A 9 1.22 -10.23 0.64
N HIS A 10 2.52 -10.52 0.53
CA HIS A 10 3.59 -9.75 1.19
C HIS A 10 3.60 -8.27 0.77
N GLY A 11 3.36 -7.97 -0.51
CA GLY A 11 3.31 -6.60 -1.01
C GLY A 11 2.23 -5.73 -0.36
N ALA A 12 1.07 -6.32 -0.03
CA ALA A 12 -0.02 -5.59 0.62
C ALA A 12 0.33 -5.14 2.06
N TRP A 13 1.17 -5.90 2.77
CA TRP A 13 1.69 -5.50 4.08
C TRP A 13 2.62 -4.30 4.00
N ALA A 14 3.49 -4.24 2.98
CA ALA A 14 4.33 -3.07 2.74
C ALA A 14 3.49 -1.83 2.38
N MET A 15 2.45 -2.00 1.56
CA MET A 15 1.50 -0.92 1.21
C MET A 15 0.72 -0.41 2.43
N LEU A 16 0.36 -1.29 3.37
CA LEU A 16 -0.29 -0.92 4.62
C LEU A 16 0.62 -0.08 5.53
N LEU A 17 1.88 -0.52 5.65
CA LEU A 17 2.83 0.03 6.62
C LEU A 17 3.48 1.33 6.14
N ILE A 18 4.03 1.32 4.91
CA ILE A 18 4.97 2.37 4.48
C ILE A 18 4.31 3.73 4.34
N PRO A 19 3.19 3.91 3.62
CA PRO A 19 2.56 5.24 3.52
C PRO A 19 2.14 5.78 4.89
N PHE A 20 1.61 4.90 5.77
CA PHE A 20 1.18 5.27 7.11
C PHE A 20 2.36 5.71 7.98
N LEU A 21 3.44 4.93 8.04
CA LEU A 21 4.60 5.20 8.88
C LEU A 21 5.42 6.41 8.37
N LEU A 22 5.60 6.56 7.05
CA LEU A 22 6.22 7.75 6.47
C LEU A 22 5.46 9.01 6.90
N SER A 23 4.14 8.99 6.74
CA SER A 23 3.27 10.09 7.12
C SER A 23 3.30 10.40 8.61
N ALA A 24 3.30 9.37 9.46
CA ALA A 24 3.42 9.54 10.91
C ALA A 24 4.77 10.19 11.28
N LEU A 25 5.88 9.67 10.75
CA LEU A 25 7.22 10.17 11.09
C LEU A 25 7.44 11.60 10.62
N ILE A 26 7.04 11.92 9.40
CA ILE A 26 7.21 13.27 8.83
C ILE A 26 6.19 14.25 9.44
N GLY A 27 4.98 13.81 9.72
CA GLY A 27 3.91 14.57 10.37
C GLY A 27 4.01 14.67 11.89
N LYS A 28 5.19 14.37 12.49
CA LYS A 28 5.44 14.41 13.95
C LYS A 28 4.59 13.39 14.71
N ALA A 29 5.00 12.13 14.63
CA ALA A 29 4.32 11.01 15.29
C ALA A 29 4.08 11.26 16.80
N THR A 30 2.89 10.87 17.24
CA THR A 30 2.48 10.91 18.64
C THR A 30 2.05 9.50 19.08
N TRP A 31 1.90 9.26 20.38
CA TRP A 31 1.49 7.94 20.88
C TRP A 31 0.10 7.51 20.35
N GLN A 32 -0.76 8.47 20.01
CA GLN A 32 -2.09 8.21 19.47
C GLN A 32 -2.07 7.57 18.07
N HIS A 33 -0.93 7.65 17.36
CA HIS A 33 -0.73 6.88 16.12
C HIS A 33 -0.74 5.37 16.35
N ILE A 34 -0.46 4.90 17.56
CA ILE A 34 -0.51 3.47 17.88
C ILE A 34 -1.95 2.92 17.74
N PRO A 35 -2.95 3.44 18.48
CA PRO A 35 -4.33 3.00 18.29
C PRO A 35 -4.87 3.34 16.88
N LEU A 36 -4.46 4.44 16.26
CA LEU A 36 -4.83 4.76 14.87
C LEU A 36 -4.31 3.70 13.90
N PHE A 37 -3.04 3.29 14.05
CA PHE A 37 -2.48 2.22 13.24
C PHE A 37 -3.16 0.87 13.48
N LEU A 38 -3.48 0.53 14.73
CA LEU A 38 -4.20 -0.70 15.04
C LEU A 38 -5.61 -0.69 14.42
N ALA A 39 -6.33 0.43 14.47
CA ALA A 39 -7.61 0.57 13.78
C ALA A 39 -7.45 0.35 12.28
N TRP A 40 -6.46 1.01 11.65
CA TRP A 40 -6.13 0.86 10.23
C TRP A 40 -5.76 -0.58 9.85
N LEU A 41 -4.92 -1.23 10.66
CA LEU A 41 -4.55 -2.63 10.50
C LEU A 41 -5.77 -3.54 10.54
N PHE A 42 -6.68 -3.34 11.50
CA PHE A 42 -7.86 -4.19 11.62
C PHE A 42 -8.90 -3.91 10.54
N VAL A 43 -9.02 -2.68 10.03
CA VAL A 43 -9.79 -2.39 8.80
C VAL A 43 -9.22 -3.19 7.63
N TYR A 44 -7.91 -3.15 7.42
CA TYR A 44 -7.26 -3.94 6.37
C TYR A 44 -7.48 -5.45 6.55
N LEU A 45 -7.32 -5.96 7.77
CA LEU A 45 -7.56 -7.38 8.06
C LEU A 45 -9.03 -7.77 7.84
N ALA A 46 -10.00 -6.87 8.07
CA ALA A 46 -11.41 -7.11 7.81
C ALA A 46 -11.75 -7.16 6.32
N THR A 47 -11.07 -6.35 5.48
CA THR A 47 -11.35 -6.31 4.04
C THR A 47 -11.07 -7.63 3.34
N TYR A 48 -10.02 -8.35 3.73
CA TYR A 48 -9.63 -9.59 3.06
C TYR A 48 -10.68 -10.71 3.22
N PRO A 49 -11.10 -11.10 4.44
CA PRO A 49 -12.18 -12.09 4.58
C PRO A 49 -13.51 -11.58 4.03
N PHE A 50 -13.80 -10.28 4.07
CA PHE A 50 -14.99 -9.72 3.43
C PHE A 50 -14.98 -9.96 1.91
N LEU A 51 -13.90 -9.65 1.22
CA LEU A 51 -13.76 -9.91 -0.22
C LEU A 51 -13.85 -11.41 -0.54
N MET A 52 -13.27 -12.28 0.32
CA MET A 52 -13.40 -13.72 0.18
C MET A 52 -14.85 -14.20 0.38
N TYR A 53 -15.59 -13.60 1.31
CA TYR A 53 -17.00 -13.89 1.52
C TYR A 53 -17.84 -13.52 0.29
N VAL A 54 -17.58 -12.35 -0.28
CA VAL A 54 -18.24 -11.87 -1.51
C VAL A 54 -17.93 -12.78 -2.72
N LYS A 55 -16.68 -13.24 -2.83
CA LYS A 55 -16.21 -14.09 -3.92
C LYS A 55 -16.71 -15.53 -3.84
N GLN A 56 -16.72 -16.13 -2.64
CA GLN A 56 -16.99 -17.55 -2.42
C GLN A 56 -18.43 -17.85 -1.96
N MET A 57 -19.36 -16.97 -2.30
CA MET A 57 -20.77 -17.17 -2.05
C MET A 57 -21.12 -17.60 -0.60
N ARG A 58 -20.69 -16.75 0.37
CA ARG A 58 -21.25 -16.73 1.73
C ARG A 58 -20.80 -17.83 2.70
N GLN A 59 -19.57 -18.28 2.67
CA GLN A 59 -19.07 -19.14 3.75
C GLN A 59 -19.04 -18.38 5.09
N LYS A 60 -19.76 -18.88 6.11
CA LYS A 60 -19.88 -18.28 7.45
C LYS A 60 -18.54 -17.95 8.13
N ARG A 61 -17.48 -18.74 7.84
CA ARG A 61 -16.13 -18.52 8.35
C ARG A 61 -15.57 -17.14 7.97
N TYR A 62 -15.77 -16.70 6.72
CA TYR A 62 -15.26 -15.41 6.27
C TYR A 62 -16.01 -14.24 6.92
N LEU A 63 -17.34 -14.34 7.01
CA LEU A 63 -18.14 -13.33 7.70
C LEU A 63 -17.75 -13.21 9.18
N HIS A 64 -17.52 -14.34 9.85
CA HIS A 64 -17.09 -14.36 11.26
C HIS A 64 -15.79 -13.57 11.48
N TRP A 65 -14.75 -13.84 10.67
CA TRP A 65 -13.48 -13.09 10.79
C TRP A 65 -13.60 -11.64 10.35
N THR A 66 -14.44 -11.32 9.36
CA THR A 66 -14.75 -9.94 8.99
C THR A 66 -15.31 -9.17 10.19
N LEU A 67 -16.31 -9.74 10.89
CA LEU A 67 -16.93 -9.09 12.03
C LEU A 67 -15.96 -8.93 13.20
N ILE A 68 -15.13 -9.95 13.51
CA ILE A 68 -14.12 -9.85 14.58
C ILE A 68 -13.14 -8.72 14.29
N TYR A 69 -12.54 -8.70 13.09
CA TYR A 69 -11.57 -7.67 12.73
C TYR A 69 -12.21 -6.28 12.69
N PHE A 70 -13.43 -6.16 12.18
CA PHE A 70 -14.13 -4.89 12.14
C PHE A 70 -14.49 -4.38 13.54
N SER A 71 -14.90 -5.26 14.47
CA SER A 71 -15.13 -4.89 15.87
C SER A 71 -13.83 -4.40 16.55
N LEU A 72 -12.69 -5.04 16.26
CA LEU A 72 -11.38 -4.58 16.75
C LEU A 72 -10.99 -3.24 16.13
N ALA A 73 -11.28 -3.03 14.84
CA ALA A 73 -11.06 -1.74 14.18
C ALA A 73 -11.86 -0.61 14.86
N ILE A 74 -13.12 -0.86 15.20
CA ILE A 74 -13.95 0.11 15.94
C ILE A 74 -13.35 0.35 17.33
N LEU A 75 -13.01 -0.70 18.06
CA LEU A 75 -12.47 -0.60 19.43
C LEU A 75 -11.21 0.29 19.47
N PHE A 76 -10.24 0.02 18.59
CA PHE A 76 -9.02 0.83 18.51
C PHE A 76 -9.26 2.19 17.86
N GLY A 77 -10.28 2.34 17.03
CA GLY A 77 -10.68 3.60 16.40
C GLY A 77 -11.27 4.63 17.34
N ILE A 78 -11.84 4.21 18.49
CA ILE A 78 -12.44 5.13 19.47
C ILE A 78 -11.44 6.20 19.90
N VAL A 79 -10.23 5.79 20.31
CA VAL A 79 -9.21 6.72 20.80
C VAL A 79 -8.84 7.79 19.77
N PRO A 80 -8.38 7.46 18.55
CA PRO A 80 -8.05 8.50 17.57
C PRO A 80 -9.25 9.38 17.19
N LEU A 81 -10.46 8.86 17.18
CA LEU A 81 -11.66 9.63 16.85
C LEU A 81 -12.02 10.67 17.92
N THR A 82 -11.66 10.45 19.18
CA THR A 82 -11.83 11.49 20.24
C THR A 82 -10.85 12.65 20.05
N TYR A 83 -9.69 12.42 19.42
CA TYR A 83 -8.70 13.46 19.13
C TYR A 83 -8.98 14.18 17.81
N GLU A 84 -9.41 13.44 16.76
CA GLU A 84 -9.63 14.00 15.44
C GLU A 84 -10.68 13.20 14.64
N TRP A 85 -11.93 13.53 14.86
CA TRP A 85 -13.05 12.84 14.21
C TRP A 85 -13.11 13.10 12.68
N ARG A 86 -12.51 14.20 12.19
CA ARG A 86 -12.51 14.56 10.78
C ARG A 86 -11.77 13.54 9.90
N ILE A 87 -10.94 12.66 10.49
CA ILE A 87 -10.34 11.55 9.75
C ILE A 87 -11.39 10.64 9.10
N LEU A 88 -12.63 10.62 9.60
CA LEU A 88 -13.74 9.88 8.99
C LEU A 88 -14.10 10.38 7.58
N PHE A 89 -13.85 11.65 7.26
CA PHE A 89 -14.11 12.16 5.92
C PHE A 89 -13.25 11.48 4.85
N PHE A 90 -12.08 10.99 5.19
CA PHE A 90 -11.25 10.24 4.26
C PHE A 90 -11.89 8.91 3.83
N ALA A 91 -12.78 8.33 4.65
CA ALA A 91 -13.54 7.15 4.29
C ALA A 91 -14.43 7.39 3.05
N ILE A 92 -14.92 8.62 2.84
CA ILE A 92 -15.72 8.98 1.66
C ILE A 92 -14.91 8.76 0.38
N TYR A 93 -13.62 9.09 0.40
CA TYR A 93 -12.72 8.90 -0.76
C TYR A 93 -12.30 7.43 -0.92
N MET A 94 -12.27 6.65 0.17
CA MET A 94 -11.93 5.22 0.14
C MET A 94 -13.09 4.35 -0.37
N LEU A 95 -14.34 4.73 -0.08
CA LEU A 95 -15.51 3.93 -0.43
C LEU A 95 -15.61 3.58 -1.92
N PRO A 96 -15.53 4.53 -2.89
CA PRO A 96 -15.61 4.19 -4.30
C PRO A 96 -14.48 3.24 -4.74
N LEU A 97 -13.26 3.40 -4.20
CA LEU A 97 -12.13 2.52 -4.48
C LEU A 97 -12.37 1.11 -3.92
N PHE A 98 -12.99 1.01 -2.74
CA PHE A 98 -13.38 -0.26 -2.16
C PHE A 98 -14.46 -0.97 -2.99
N PHE A 99 -15.42 -0.23 -3.57
CA PHE A 99 -16.39 -0.80 -4.51
C PHE A 99 -15.72 -1.36 -5.77
N VAL A 100 -14.65 -0.73 -6.26
CA VAL A 100 -13.83 -1.29 -7.36
C VAL A 100 -13.25 -2.65 -6.93
N ASN A 101 -12.70 -2.75 -5.72
CA ASN A 101 -12.16 -4.03 -5.23
C ASN A 101 -13.26 -5.10 -5.08
N ILE A 102 -14.46 -4.75 -4.61
CA ILE A 102 -15.61 -5.65 -4.54
C ILE A 102 -16.01 -6.13 -5.94
N PHE A 103 -16.06 -5.23 -6.91
CA PHE A 103 -16.41 -5.56 -8.30
C PHE A 103 -15.44 -6.61 -8.88
N PHE A 104 -14.14 -6.38 -8.76
CA PHE A 104 -13.13 -7.33 -9.24
C PHE A 104 -13.12 -8.65 -8.45
N ALA A 105 -13.41 -8.63 -7.15
CA ALA A 105 -13.56 -9.83 -6.34
C ALA A 105 -14.74 -10.68 -6.81
N ARG A 106 -15.89 -10.07 -7.11
CA ARG A 106 -17.07 -10.78 -7.69
C ARG A 106 -16.76 -11.41 -9.02
N GLN A 107 -15.99 -10.75 -9.87
CA GLN A 107 -15.56 -11.29 -11.17
C GLN A 107 -14.42 -12.32 -11.06
N LYS A 108 -13.92 -12.60 -9.84
CA LYS A 108 -12.73 -13.46 -9.60
C LYS A 108 -11.47 -12.96 -10.35
N ASN A 109 -11.41 -11.66 -10.61
CA ASN A 109 -10.33 -10.98 -11.34
C ASN A 109 -9.60 -9.96 -10.46
N GLU A 110 -9.26 -10.34 -9.22
CA GLU A 110 -8.55 -9.48 -8.26
C GLU A 110 -7.12 -9.11 -8.73
N ARG A 111 -6.70 -9.66 -9.86
CA ARG A 111 -5.37 -9.43 -10.44
C ARG A 111 -5.35 -8.36 -11.52
N ALA A 112 -6.50 -7.76 -11.81
CA ALA A 112 -6.59 -6.65 -12.74
C ALA A 112 -5.74 -5.47 -12.26
N LEU A 113 -5.08 -4.78 -13.19
CA LEU A 113 -4.24 -3.62 -12.85
C LEU A 113 -5.04 -2.53 -12.14
N LEU A 114 -6.27 -2.28 -12.58
CA LEU A 114 -7.15 -1.29 -11.97
C LEU A 114 -7.50 -1.63 -10.52
N ASN A 115 -7.63 -2.92 -10.19
CA ASN A 115 -7.83 -3.38 -8.81
C ASN A 115 -6.58 -3.12 -7.96
N ASP A 116 -5.38 -3.39 -8.50
CA ASP A 116 -4.11 -3.12 -7.81
C ASP A 116 -3.95 -1.60 -7.58
N VAL A 117 -4.23 -0.77 -8.60
CA VAL A 117 -4.14 0.70 -8.51
C VAL A 117 -5.11 1.25 -7.47
N SER A 118 -6.38 0.80 -7.47
CA SER A 118 -7.36 1.26 -6.47
C SER A 118 -6.93 0.89 -5.05
N ALA A 119 -6.36 -0.29 -4.84
CA ALA A 119 -5.82 -0.68 -3.54
C ALA A 119 -4.63 0.19 -3.11
N ILE A 120 -3.69 0.51 -4.02
CA ILE A 120 -2.55 1.40 -3.73
C ILE A 120 -3.07 2.78 -3.30
N ILE A 121 -4.06 3.34 -4.00
CA ILE A 121 -4.63 4.65 -3.65
C ILE A 121 -5.26 4.61 -2.25
N VAL A 122 -6.00 3.55 -1.89
CA VAL A 122 -6.55 3.38 -0.54
C VAL A 122 -5.44 3.40 0.53
N PHE A 123 -4.32 2.73 0.31
CA PHE A 123 -3.19 2.75 1.25
C PHE A 123 -2.51 4.13 1.32
N CYS A 124 -2.42 4.85 0.21
CA CYS A 124 -1.93 6.24 0.21
C CYS A 124 -2.87 7.17 0.99
N ILE A 125 -4.20 7.01 0.85
CA ILE A 125 -5.18 7.74 1.67
C ILE A 125 -4.99 7.39 3.16
N GLY A 126 -4.70 6.13 3.51
CA GLY A 126 -4.34 5.73 4.87
C GLY A 126 -3.11 6.47 5.40
N GLY A 127 -2.11 6.71 4.55
CA GLY A 127 -0.98 7.60 4.86
C GLY A 127 -1.44 9.04 5.08
N MET A 128 -2.28 9.59 4.21
CA MET A 128 -2.81 10.95 4.37
C MET A 128 -3.61 11.12 5.68
N ILE A 129 -4.37 10.10 6.10
CA ILE A 129 -5.02 10.07 7.42
C ILE A 129 -3.98 10.21 8.53
N SER A 130 -2.92 9.43 8.47
CA SER A 130 -1.84 9.46 9.47
C SER A 130 -1.16 10.82 9.56
N TYR A 131 -0.90 11.48 8.43
CA TYR A 131 -0.36 12.85 8.38
C TYR A 131 -1.32 13.88 8.95
N TYR A 132 -2.58 13.86 8.44
CA TYR A 132 -3.64 14.79 8.86
C TYR A 132 -3.93 14.69 10.35
N PHE A 133 -3.78 13.52 10.92
CA PHE A 133 -4.09 13.26 12.33
C PHE A 133 -3.35 14.19 13.28
N THR A 134 -2.10 14.53 13.01
CA THR A 134 -1.29 15.47 13.79
C THR A 134 -1.23 16.86 13.19
N MET A 135 -1.00 16.96 11.89
CA MET A 135 -0.79 18.26 11.23
C MET A 135 -2.09 19.03 11.00
N LYS A 136 -3.27 18.38 11.07
CA LYS A 136 -4.61 18.96 10.88
C LYS A 136 -4.83 19.62 9.50
N THR A 137 -3.91 19.38 8.57
CA THR A 137 -3.94 19.90 7.21
C THR A 137 -3.41 18.86 6.23
N ILE A 138 -3.79 18.99 4.97
CA ILE A 138 -3.21 18.26 3.83
C ILE A 138 -2.48 19.30 2.98
N ASP A 139 -1.20 19.44 3.24
CA ASP A 139 -0.29 20.35 2.56
C ASP A 139 0.50 19.62 1.44
N GLU A 140 1.45 20.33 0.81
CA GLU A 140 2.31 19.79 -0.24
C GLU A 140 3.09 18.56 0.24
N THR A 141 3.50 18.52 1.51
CA THR A 141 4.24 17.39 2.08
C THR A 141 3.38 16.13 2.11
N ALA A 142 2.13 16.25 2.55
CA ALA A 142 1.19 15.12 2.54
C ALA A 142 0.97 14.58 1.12
N TRP A 143 0.77 15.47 0.14
CA TRP A 143 0.61 15.08 -1.25
C TRP A 143 1.88 14.44 -1.82
N LEU A 144 3.05 14.97 -1.48
CA LEU A 144 4.33 14.41 -1.95
C LEU A 144 4.56 13.01 -1.36
N ILE A 145 4.27 12.78 -0.06
CA ILE A 145 4.36 11.46 0.56
C ILE A 145 3.42 10.47 -0.14
N ALA A 146 2.17 10.88 -0.39
CA ALA A 146 1.20 10.05 -1.09
C ALA A 146 1.66 9.73 -2.52
N LEU A 147 2.17 10.72 -3.26
CA LEU A 147 2.66 10.58 -4.64
C LEU A 147 3.87 9.63 -4.72
N VAL A 148 4.89 9.85 -3.90
CA VAL A 148 6.10 8.98 -3.94
C VAL A 148 5.77 7.55 -3.52
N SER A 149 4.86 7.36 -2.56
CA SER A 149 4.36 6.05 -2.16
C SER A 149 3.58 5.38 -3.29
N PHE A 150 2.67 6.11 -3.92
CA PHE A 150 1.91 5.62 -5.07
C PHE A 150 2.82 5.18 -6.21
N LEU A 151 3.76 6.04 -6.61
CA LEU A 151 4.70 5.75 -7.69
C LEU A 151 5.59 4.53 -7.36
N TYR A 152 6.04 4.41 -6.13
CA TYR A 152 6.83 3.26 -5.70
C TYR A 152 6.03 1.96 -5.81
N PHE A 153 4.82 1.91 -5.25
CA PHE A 153 4.02 0.68 -5.23
C PHE A 153 3.43 0.32 -6.59
N LEU A 154 3.17 1.31 -7.46
CA LEU A 154 2.80 1.03 -8.84
C LEU A 154 3.96 0.36 -9.61
N GLY A 155 5.18 0.84 -9.43
CA GLY A 155 6.38 0.21 -9.98
C GLY A 155 6.58 -1.22 -9.44
N SER A 156 6.42 -1.41 -8.13
CA SER A 156 6.46 -2.72 -7.50
C SER A 156 5.41 -3.67 -8.08
N THR A 157 4.20 -3.18 -8.36
CA THR A 157 3.14 -3.95 -9.02
C THR A 157 3.55 -4.39 -10.43
N PHE A 158 4.12 -3.50 -11.25
CA PHE A 158 4.63 -3.86 -12.57
C PHE A 158 5.74 -4.90 -12.49
N TYR A 159 6.72 -4.71 -11.58
CA TYR A 159 7.78 -5.68 -11.37
C TYR A 159 7.23 -7.06 -10.99
N VAL A 160 6.35 -7.15 -9.98
CA VAL A 160 5.78 -8.42 -9.52
C VAL A 160 4.97 -9.10 -10.63
N LYS A 161 4.21 -8.34 -11.44
CA LYS A 161 3.50 -8.88 -12.59
C LYS A 161 4.47 -9.51 -13.60
N THR A 162 5.57 -8.85 -13.94
CA THR A 162 6.57 -9.39 -14.89
C THR A 162 7.27 -10.65 -14.35
N MET A 163 7.47 -10.73 -13.03
CA MET A 163 8.19 -11.87 -12.44
C MET A 163 7.32 -13.10 -12.23
N ILE A 164 6.01 -12.93 -12.04
CA ILE A 164 5.13 -14.03 -11.60
C ILE A 164 4.04 -14.34 -12.64
N ARG A 165 3.23 -13.33 -12.99
CA ARG A 165 1.98 -13.55 -13.75
C ARG A 165 2.13 -13.35 -15.24
N GLU A 166 2.84 -12.29 -15.61
CA GLU A 166 3.07 -11.87 -17.00
C GLU A 166 4.49 -12.26 -17.47
N LYS A 167 5.06 -13.31 -16.88
CA LYS A 167 6.45 -13.75 -17.12
C LYS A 167 6.76 -14.06 -18.60
N LYS A 168 5.73 -14.48 -19.36
CA LYS A 168 5.87 -14.78 -20.81
C LYS A 168 5.43 -13.63 -21.71
N ASN A 169 4.94 -12.54 -21.13
CA ASN A 169 4.41 -11.42 -21.87
C ASN A 169 5.47 -10.32 -22.03
N PRO A 170 6.05 -10.16 -23.24
CA PRO A 170 7.11 -9.17 -23.47
C PRO A 170 6.61 -7.72 -23.31
N THR A 171 5.32 -7.46 -23.53
CA THR A 171 4.73 -6.13 -23.35
C THR A 171 4.86 -5.67 -21.90
N TYR A 172 4.59 -6.54 -20.92
CA TYR A 172 4.74 -6.19 -19.50
C TYR A 172 6.20 -5.91 -19.11
N ARG A 173 7.17 -6.55 -19.75
CA ARG A 173 8.59 -6.20 -19.58
C ARG A 173 8.83 -4.73 -19.93
N TRP A 174 8.42 -4.34 -21.15
CA TRP A 174 8.63 -2.98 -21.62
C TRP A 174 7.89 -1.94 -20.79
N ILE A 175 6.65 -2.26 -20.36
CA ILE A 175 5.88 -1.42 -19.42
C ILE A 175 6.66 -1.25 -18.10
N SER A 176 7.16 -2.34 -17.51
CA SER A 176 7.89 -2.28 -16.25
C SER A 176 9.20 -1.51 -16.39
N TRP A 177 10.00 -1.79 -17.40
CA TRP A 177 11.28 -1.10 -17.62
C TRP A 177 11.08 0.38 -17.95
N GLY A 178 10.17 0.68 -18.88
CA GLY A 178 9.83 2.05 -19.24
C GLY A 178 9.34 2.85 -18.05
N TYR A 179 8.46 2.26 -17.24
CA TYR A 179 7.98 2.89 -16.00
C TYR A 179 9.11 3.21 -15.02
N HIS A 180 9.97 2.23 -14.70
CA HIS A 180 11.05 2.45 -13.73
C HIS A 180 12.10 3.43 -14.26
N LEU A 181 12.44 3.40 -15.55
CA LEU A 181 13.36 4.36 -16.16
C LEU A 181 12.79 5.77 -16.18
N SER A 182 11.52 5.93 -16.61
CA SER A 182 10.86 7.25 -16.60
C SER A 182 10.69 7.79 -15.19
N LEU A 183 10.49 6.93 -14.18
CA LEU A 183 10.43 7.33 -12.78
C LEU A 183 11.78 7.85 -12.27
N VAL A 184 12.88 7.16 -12.59
CA VAL A 184 14.25 7.59 -12.26
C VAL A 184 14.59 8.92 -12.94
N VAL A 185 14.30 9.05 -14.25
CA VAL A 185 14.55 10.29 -15.00
C VAL A 185 13.66 11.43 -14.48
N GLY A 186 12.37 11.19 -14.30
CA GLY A 186 11.43 12.20 -13.81
C GLY A 186 11.78 12.70 -12.40
N THR A 187 12.14 11.79 -11.49
CA THR A 187 12.57 12.17 -10.14
C THR A 187 13.90 12.93 -10.17
N PHE A 188 14.84 12.57 -11.07
CA PHE A 188 16.09 13.31 -11.23
C PHE A 188 15.85 14.77 -11.66
N ILE A 189 14.93 15.00 -12.59
CA ILE A 189 14.60 16.36 -13.08
C ILE A 189 13.95 17.20 -11.97
N VAL A 190 13.06 16.61 -11.18
CA VAL A 190 12.32 17.31 -10.11
C VAL A 190 13.18 17.54 -8.87
N SER A 191 13.90 16.51 -8.45
CA SER A 191 14.78 16.54 -7.30
C SER A 191 15.83 15.41 -7.40
N PRO A 192 17.09 15.71 -7.72
CA PRO A 192 18.12 14.69 -7.92
C PRO A 192 18.29 13.74 -6.73
N TRP A 193 18.06 14.23 -5.52
CA TRP A 193 18.18 13.42 -4.30
C TRP A 193 17.12 12.33 -4.20
N PHE A 194 15.91 12.56 -4.69
CA PHE A 194 14.83 11.54 -4.65
C PHE A 194 15.10 10.35 -5.56
N VAL A 195 15.98 10.47 -6.53
CA VAL A 195 16.41 9.35 -7.38
C VAL A 195 16.94 8.19 -6.54
N ILE A 196 17.64 8.48 -5.44
CA ILE A 196 18.24 7.47 -4.56
C ILE A 196 17.16 6.49 -4.06
N ALA A 197 15.95 6.96 -3.76
CA ALA A 197 14.86 6.11 -3.30
C ALA A 197 14.35 5.12 -4.37
N PHE A 198 14.50 5.44 -5.67
CA PHE A 198 13.92 4.66 -6.77
C PHE A 198 14.94 3.82 -7.55
N ILE A 199 16.25 4.13 -7.48
CA ILE A 199 17.31 3.39 -8.20
C ILE A 199 17.26 1.88 -7.92
N PRO A 200 17.16 1.39 -6.66
CA PRO A 200 17.16 -0.06 -6.42
C PRO A 200 15.96 -0.76 -7.05
N SER A 201 14.79 -0.09 -7.12
CA SER A 201 13.60 -0.61 -7.80
C SER A 201 13.85 -0.78 -9.29
N CYS A 202 14.50 0.20 -9.94
CA CYS A 202 14.85 0.16 -11.35
C CYS A 202 15.86 -0.95 -11.63
N ILE A 203 16.96 -1.01 -10.88
CA ILE A 203 18.00 -2.05 -11.00
C ILE A 203 17.36 -3.44 -10.87
N ARG A 204 16.53 -3.64 -9.85
CA ARG A 204 15.85 -4.91 -9.60
C ARG A 204 14.94 -5.30 -10.77
N ALA A 205 14.15 -4.37 -11.30
CA ALA A 205 13.23 -4.63 -12.39
C ALA A 205 13.95 -5.07 -13.68
N ILE A 206 15.16 -4.55 -13.92
CA ILE A 206 15.98 -4.90 -15.09
C ILE A 206 16.77 -6.19 -14.85
N VAL A 207 17.52 -6.26 -13.73
CA VAL A 207 18.49 -7.34 -13.46
C VAL A 207 17.83 -8.68 -13.17
N LEU A 208 16.66 -8.69 -12.52
CA LEU A 208 15.96 -9.93 -12.17
C LEU A 208 15.01 -10.43 -13.26
N TYR A 209 14.72 -9.63 -14.28
CA TYR A 209 13.87 -10.07 -15.39
C TYR A 209 14.46 -11.29 -16.09
N GLY A 210 13.60 -12.27 -16.41
CA GLY A 210 14.00 -13.52 -17.09
C GLY A 210 14.68 -14.55 -16.20
N LYS A 211 15.11 -14.19 -14.99
CA LYS A 211 15.73 -15.16 -14.08
C LYS A 211 14.69 -16.13 -13.51
N LYS A 212 15.09 -17.39 -13.32
CA LYS A 212 14.26 -18.41 -12.65
C LYS A 212 14.28 -18.17 -11.13
N VAL A 213 13.40 -17.31 -10.66
CA VAL A 213 13.26 -16.97 -9.22
C VAL A 213 11.95 -17.54 -8.69
N THR A 214 11.97 -18.10 -7.48
CA THR A 214 10.75 -18.58 -6.81
C THR A 214 9.88 -17.41 -6.34
N VAL A 215 8.57 -17.63 -6.23
CA VAL A 215 7.62 -16.61 -5.74
C VAL A 215 8.03 -16.08 -4.36
N LEU A 216 8.53 -16.97 -3.49
CA LEU A 216 9.03 -16.58 -2.16
C LEU A 216 10.22 -15.61 -2.26
N LYS A 217 11.21 -15.90 -3.12
CA LYS A 217 12.36 -15.01 -3.33
C LYS A 217 11.94 -13.65 -3.90
N VAL A 218 10.96 -13.62 -4.81
CA VAL A 218 10.40 -12.35 -5.30
C VAL A 218 9.80 -11.55 -4.13
N GLY A 219 9.03 -12.21 -3.24
CA GLY A 219 8.47 -11.57 -2.06
C GLY A 219 9.54 -11.03 -1.10
N VAL A 220 10.62 -11.76 -0.86
CA VAL A 220 11.75 -11.30 -0.03
C VAL A 220 12.41 -10.07 -0.64
N TRP A 221 12.69 -10.06 -1.96
CA TRP A 221 13.24 -8.89 -2.64
C TRP A 221 12.30 -7.68 -2.57
N GLU A 222 10.97 -7.92 -2.61
CA GLU A 222 9.98 -6.85 -2.40
C GLU A 222 10.11 -6.23 -1.01
N ILE A 223 10.22 -7.05 0.04
CA ILE A 223 10.36 -6.58 1.42
C ILE A 223 11.65 -5.76 1.57
N VAL A 224 12.79 -6.30 1.12
CA VAL A 224 14.10 -5.61 1.20
C VAL A 224 14.04 -4.25 0.50
N ASN A 225 13.50 -4.22 -0.73
CA ASN A 225 13.39 -2.98 -1.49
C ASN A 225 12.41 -1.98 -0.84
N SER A 226 11.32 -2.47 -0.25
CA SER A 226 10.35 -1.64 0.46
C SER A 226 10.94 -1.01 1.73
N VAL A 227 11.73 -1.77 2.48
CA VAL A 227 12.46 -1.26 3.65
C VAL A 227 13.49 -0.20 3.24
N TYR A 228 14.25 -0.46 2.18
CA TYR A 228 15.18 0.52 1.63
C TYR A 228 14.44 1.82 1.20
N PHE A 229 13.37 1.69 0.44
CA PHE A 229 12.55 2.83 0.00
C PHE A 229 12.05 3.65 1.21
N PHE A 230 11.55 2.98 2.24
CA PHE A 230 11.06 3.62 3.45
C PHE A 230 12.16 4.43 4.14
N ILE A 231 13.33 3.82 4.36
CA ILE A 231 14.48 4.49 5.01
C ILE A 231 14.97 5.66 4.17
N ALA A 232 15.23 5.44 2.88
CA ALA A 232 15.72 6.48 1.98
C ALA A 232 14.76 7.68 1.91
N THR A 233 13.47 7.41 1.74
CA THR A 233 12.43 8.46 1.67
C THR A 233 12.32 9.21 2.99
N THR A 234 12.35 8.53 4.14
CA THR A 234 12.31 9.18 5.46
C THR A 234 13.49 10.15 5.63
N VAL A 235 14.70 9.70 5.30
CA VAL A 235 15.92 10.53 5.38
C VAL A 235 15.80 11.73 4.43
N LEU A 236 15.37 11.53 3.20
CA LEU A 236 15.23 12.62 2.22
C LEU A 236 14.23 13.69 2.64
N PHE A 237 13.12 13.30 3.27
CA PHE A 237 12.16 14.29 3.79
C PHE A 237 12.70 15.06 4.98
N GLN A 238 13.54 14.46 5.84
CA GLN A 238 14.17 15.16 6.96
C GLN A 238 15.22 16.19 6.52
N PHE A 239 15.90 15.95 5.38
CA PHE A 239 16.85 16.93 4.82
C PHE A 239 16.19 18.05 3.99
N LYS A 240 14.91 17.88 3.62
CA LYS A 240 14.17 18.91 2.87
C LYS A 240 13.45 19.93 3.77
N GLY A 241 13.23 19.59 5.03
CA GLY A 241 12.62 20.45 6.07
C GLY A 241 13.68 21.15 6.89
#